data_acd87b02cfaab7cf094674fe7d31e7e5
#
_entry.id   acd87b02cfaab7cf094674fe7d31e7e5
#
_cell.length_a   1.000
_cell.length_b   1.000
_cell.length_c   1.000
_cell.angle_alpha   90.00
_cell.angle_beta   90.00
_cell.angle_gamma   90.00
#
_symmetry.space_group_name_H-M   'P 1'
#
loop_
_entity.id
_entity.type
_entity.pdbx_description
1 polymer ?
#
loop_
_entity_poly.entity_id
_entity_poly.type
_entity_poly.pdbx_seq_one_letter_code
_entity_poly.pdbx_strand_id
1 'polypeptide(L)'
;RIFRQAAESQIVMNAHRINSGEEISLENASPDFMHLERKDSASVINVVVQLIMQKLPPHVDASPYDIQVLTPTRKGELGVEHLNQVLQQYMNPADAGKVEREFHGVLFREKDKVMQIKNDYQIRWTKKTSLGDVYEEGTGVFNGDTGIIREIIPVAEQVVVEFEEGKMVEYEYSQMDEMELAYAITIHKSQGSEYPAIVLPVLGGPKMLLGRNLLYTAVTRAKKCVTTVGSSRVIQGMIHNVNEQKRFSSLCQRIKEMEEEDAELNH
;
A
#
# COMPACT_ATOMS: atom_id res chain seq x y z
N ARG A 1 -14.93 1.18 28.46
CA ARG A 1 -14.13 2.39 28.10
C ARG A 1 -13.54 2.34 26.69
N ILE A 2 -13.21 1.16 26.17
CA ILE A 2 -12.65 0.98 24.81
C ILE A 2 -13.68 1.30 23.71
N PHE A 3 -14.94 0.95 23.93
CA PHE A 3 -16.03 1.19 22.96
C PHE A 3 -16.40 2.68 22.79
N ARG A 4 -16.19 3.55 23.76
CA ARG A 4 -16.49 4.99 23.61
C ARG A 4 -15.46 5.73 22.76
N GLN A 5 -14.17 5.36 22.83
CA GLN A 5 -13.14 5.98 21.98
C GLN A 5 -13.26 5.57 20.51
N ALA A 6 -13.64 4.30 20.23
CA ALA A 6 -13.87 3.85 18.86
C ALA A 6 -15.11 4.47 18.21
N ALA A 7 -16.13 4.84 18.98
CA ALA A 7 -17.35 5.47 18.47
C ALA A 7 -17.18 6.96 18.08
N GLU A 8 -16.11 7.61 18.52
CA GLU A 8 -15.81 9.01 18.21
C GLU A 8 -14.81 9.18 17.06
N SER A 9 -14.16 8.11 16.60
CA SER A 9 -13.19 8.17 15.50
C SER A 9 -13.89 8.46 14.16
N GLN A 10 -13.47 9.54 13.51
CA GLN A 10 -13.97 9.88 12.16
C GLN A 10 -13.53 8.87 11.11
N ILE A 11 -12.41 8.17 11.30
CA ILE A 11 -12.01 7.06 10.44
C ILE A 11 -13.11 5.99 10.42
N VAL A 12 -13.56 5.55 11.59
CA VAL A 12 -14.60 4.52 11.74
C VAL A 12 -15.95 5.02 11.21
N MET A 13 -16.35 6.22 11.59
CA MET A 13 -17.62 6.82 11.13
C MET A 13 -17.64 7.01 9.62
N ASN A 14 -16.57 7.54 9.05
CA ASN A 14 -16.47 7.74 7.60
C ASN A 14 -16.37 6.40 6.84
N ALA A 15 -15.70 5.39 7.39
CA ALA A 15 -15.70 4.05 6.81
C ALA A 15 -17.14 3.48 6.74
N HIS A 16 -17.96 3.62 7.79
CA HIS A 16 -19.36 3.21 7.78
C HIS A 16 -20.18 4.00 6.74
N ARG A 17 -20.05 5.32 6.69
CA ARG A 17 -20.75 6.15 5.69
C ARG A 17 -20.36 5.78 4.27
N ILE A 18 -19.06 5.62 4.00
CA ILE A 18 -18.56 5.19 2.69
C ILE A 18 -19.20 3.85 2.31
N ASN A 19 -19.20 2.86 3.22
CA ASN A 19 -19.79 1.55 2.96
C ASN A 19 -21.30 1.62 2.66
N SER A 20 -22.02 2.50 3.38
CA SER A 20 -23.46 2.75 3.16
C SER A 20 -23.76 3.60 1.93
N GLY A 21 -22.73 4.21 1.30
CA GLY A 21 -22.90 5.11 0.16
C GLY A 21 -23.31 6.54 0.54
N GLU A 22 -23.10 6.91 1.77
CA GLU A 22 -23.37 8.24 2.29
C GLU A 22 -22.12 9.12 2.13
N GLU A 23 -22.34 10.38 1.76
CA GLU A 23 -21.27 11.37 1.68
C GLU A 23 -20.58 11.60 3.03
N ILE A 24 -19.30 11.87 2.98
CA ILE A 24 -18.49 12.17 4.17
C ILE A 24 -18.14 13.66 4.21
N SER A 25 -18.00 14.22 5.42
CA SER A 25 -17.50 15.60 5.58
C SER A 25 -15.98 15.61 5.31
N LEU A 26 -15.55 16.55 4.49
CA LEU A 26 -14.14 16.82 4.15
C LEU A 26 -13.65 18.16 4.74
N GLU A 27 -14.30 18.66 5.80
CA GLU A 27 -14.04 19.98 6.40
C GLU A 27 -12.91 20.01 7.44
N ASN A 28 -12.14 18.90 7.56
CA ASN A 28 -11.04 18.78 8.53
C ASN A 28 -11.45 19.04 9.99
N ALA A 29 -12.66 18.62 10.35
CA ALA A 29 -13.21 18.79 11.68
C ALA A 29 -12.58 17.84 12.74
N SER A 30 -11.74 16.89 12.30
CA SER A 30 -11.13 15.90 13.17
C SER A 30 -9.65 15.68 12.86
N PRO A 31 -8.80 15.46 13.86
CA PRO A 31 -7.37 15.21 13.65
C PRO A 31 -7.07 13.84 13.05
N ASP A 32 -8.01 12.89 13.09
CA ASP A 32 -7.82 11.52 12.59
C ASP A 32 -8.29 11.33 11.14
N PHE A 33 -9.04 12.30 10.57
CA PHE A 33 -9.46 12.27 9.17
C PHE A 33 -9.37 13.66 8.55
N MET A 34 -8.46 13.84 7.61
CA MET A 34 -8.18 15.12 6.97
C MET A 34 -8.33 15.05 5.45
N HIS A 35 -8.74 16.16 4.85
CA HIS A 35 -8.75 16.35 3.41
C HIS A 35 -8.02 17.64 3.02
N LEU A 36 -7.17 17.56 2.01
CA LEU A 36 -6.43 18.69 1.47
C LEU A 36 -6.75 18.84 -0.01
N GLU A 37 -7.63 19.78 -0.34
CA GLU A 37 -8.03 20.05 -1.73
C GLU A 37 -6.84 20.52 -2.56
N ARG A 38 -6.62 19.89 -3.72
CA ARG A 38 -5.60 20.26 -4.71
C ARG A 38 -6.16 20.00 -6.11
N LYS A 39 -5.68 20.77 -7.08
CA LYS A 39 -6.25 20.77 -8.44
C LYS A 39 -5.31 20.16 -9.49
N ASP A 40 -4.05 19.99 -9.16
CA ASP A 40 -3.03 19.46 -10.06
C ASP A 40 -2.10 18.46 -9.36
N SER A 41 -1.49 17.60 -10.14
CA SER A 41 -0.65 16.51 -9.65
C SER A 41 0.60 16.99 -8.93
N ALA A 42 1.23 18.07 -9.39
CA ALA A 42 2.44 18.60 -8.80
C ALA A 42 2.17 19.11 -7.37
N SER A 43 1.07 19.85 -7.18
CA SER A 43 0.61 20.30 -5.86
C SER A 43 0.26 19.13 -4.95
N VAL A 44 -0.38 18.08 -5.48
CA VAL A 44 -0.67 16.86 -4.71
C VAL A 44 0.62 16.20 -4.24
N ILE A 45 1.57 15.96 -5.14
CA ILE A 45 2.86 15.31 -4.84
C ILE A 45 3.63 16.11 -3.77
N ASN A 46 3.72 17.43 -3.91
CA ASN A 46 4.38 18.28 -2.93
C ASN A 46 3.76 18.13 -1.53
N VAL A 47 2.44 18.12 -1.46
CA VAL A 47 1.72 17.93 -0.18
C VAL A 47 1.96 16.53 0.38
N VAL A 48 1.92 15.49 -0.44
CA VAL A 48 2.22 14.10 -0.03
C VAL A 48 3.60 14.02 0.60
N VAL A 49 4.62 14.59 -0.05
CA VAL A 49 6.00 14.64 0.49
C VAL A 49 6.05 15.37 1.83
N GLN A 50 5.42 16.54 1.95
CA GLN A 50 5.40 17.30 3.21
C GLN A 50 4.68 16.53 4.34
N LEU A 51 3.57 15.86 4.02
CA LEU A 51 2.83 15.05 4.98
C LEU A 51 3.69 13.94 5.55
N ILE A 52 4.38 13.19 4.69
CA ILE A 52 5.19 12.05 5.09
C ILE A 52 6.45 12.48 5.82
N MET A 53 7.12 13.52 5.33
CA MET A 53 8.42 13.92 5.89
C MET A 53 8.30 14.75 7.17
N GLN A 54 7.23 15.53 7.34
CA GLN A 54 7.18 16.54 8.37
C GLN A 54 5.92 16.54 9.23
N LYS A 55 4.73 16.32 8.64
CA LYS A 55 3.47 16.59 9.33
C LYS A 55 2.90 15.37 10.06
N LEU A 56 2.85 14.23 9.38
CA LEU A 56 2.25 13.02 9.95
C LEU A 56 3.12 12.29 10.97
N PRO A 57 4.48 12.21 10.83
CA PRO A 57 5.28 11.51 11.81
C PRO A 57 5.06 11.97 13.26
N PRO A 58 5.17 13.25 13.60
CA PRO A 58 4.89 13.72 14.96
C PRO A 58 3.40 13.63 15.33
N HIS A 59 2.50 13.71 14.34
CA HIS A 59 1.05 13.67 14.59
C HIS A 59 0.57 12.29 15.05
N VAL A 60 1.14 11.24 14.49
CA VAL A 60 0.75 9.85 14.80
C VAL A 60 1.78 9.10 15.65
N ASP A 61 2.85 9.77 16.06
CA ASP A 61 3.98 9.17 16.79
C ASP A 61 4.52 7.93 16.06
N ALA A 62 5.03 8.15 14.86
CA ALA A 62 5.54 7.10 13.98
C ALA A 62 6.69 7.61 13.10
N SER A 63 7.49 6.69 12.55
CA SER A 63 8.50 7.01 11.55
C SER A 63 7.86 7.39 10.20
N PRO A 64 8.52 8.22 9.38
CA PRO A 64 8.10 8.43 8.00
C PRO A 64 7.93 7.12 7.20
N TYR A 65 8.72 6.09 7.49
CA TYR A 65 8.64 4.78 6.86
C TYR A 65 7.39 3.99 7.25
N ASP A 66 6.75 4.29 8.39
CA ASP A 66 5.53 3.64 8.85
C ASP A 66 4.27 4.25 8.24
N ILE A 67 4.38 5.44 7.63
CA ILE A 67 3.29 6.10 6.93
C ILE A 67 3.21 5.55 5.51
N GLN A 68 2.01 5.16 5.08
CA GLN A 68 1.83 4.54 3.78
C GLN A 68 1.06 5.42 2.80
N VAL A 69 1.63 5.64 1.63
CA VAL A 69 0.90 6.21 0.49
C VAL A 69 0.15 5.09 -0.21
N LEU A 70 -1.16 5.27 -0.37
CA LEU A 70 -2.05 4.35 -1.07
C LEU A 70 -2.61 5.04 -2.31
N THR A 71 -2.46 4.44 -3.48
CA THR A 71 -3.01 4.98 -4.72
C THR A 71 -3.84 3.94 -5.47
N PRO A 72 -4.90 4.37 -6.20
CA PRO A 72 -5.72 3.43 -6.96
C PRO A 72 -5.02 2.88 -8.20
N THR A 73 -3.94 3.52 -8.70
CA THR A 73 -3.33 3.21 -10.00
C THR A 73 -1.85 2.87 -9.90
N ARG A 74 -1.35 2.06 -10.84
CA ARG A 74 0.10 1.80 -10.97
C ARG A 74 0.81 2.86 -11.80
N LYS A 75 0.18 3.32 -12.87
CA LYS A 75 0.73 4.25 -13.87
C LYS A 75 0.10 5.64 -13.75
N GLY A 76 0.77 6.63 -14.33
CA GLY A 76 0.37 8.03 -14.29
C GLY A 76 1.08 8.81 -13.19
N GLU A 77 0.84 10.12 -13.16
CA GLU A 77 1.54 11.05 -12.25
C GLU A 77 1.31 10.74 -10.76
N LEU A 78 0.12 10.26 -10.40
CA LEU A 78 -0.21 9.81 -9.04
C LEU A 78 -0.21 8.28 -8.93
N GLY A 79 0.40 7.57 -9.88
CA GLY A 79 0.56 6.11 -9.85
C GLY A 79 1.74 5.67 -9.00
N VAL A 80 1.72 4.40 -8.59
CA VAL A 80 2.76 3.76 -7.75
C VAL A 80 4.15 3.97 -8.32
N GLU A 81 4.34 3.79 -9.63
CA GLU A 81 5.65 3.85 -10.27
C GLU A 81 6.30 5.24 -10.12
N HIS A 82 5.56 6.29 -10.45
CA HIS A 82 6.05 7.66 -10.34
C HIS A 82 6.18 8.12 -8.88
N LEU A 83 5.18 7.82 -8.04
CA LEU A 83 5.22 8.20 -6.63
C LEU A 83 6.40 7.55 -5.90
N ASN A 84 6.73 6.30 -6.19
CA ASN A 84 7.89 5.64 -5.60
C ASN A 84 9.21 6.30 -6.00
N GLN A 85 9.37 6.72 -7.26
CA GLN A 85 10.56 7.45 -7.70
C GLN A 85 10.70 8.79 -6.98
N VAL A 86 9.60 9.54 -6.86
CA VAL A 86 9.62 10.82 -6.15
C VAL A 86 9.89 10.62 -4.66
N LEU A 87 9.17 9.73 -4.01
CA LEU A 87 9.31 9.50 -2.58
C LEU A 87 10.70 8.96 -2.21
N GLN A 88 11.29 8.10 -3.03
CA GLN A 88 12.67 7.65 -2.83
C GLN A 88 13.66 8.82 -2.76
N GLN A 89 13.52 9.82 -3.65
CA GLN A 89 14.42 10.98 -3.67
C GLN A 89 14.33 11.81 -2.38
N TYR A 90 13.17 11.88 -1.75
CA TYR A 90 12.99 12.66 -0.51
C TYR A 90 13.25 11.84 0.76
N MET A 91 12.79 10.59 0.79
CA MET A 91 12.88 9.74 1.98
C MET A 91 14.23 9.02 2.09
N ASN A 92 14.83 8.71 0.96
CA ASN A 92 16.11 8.02 0.88
C ASN A 92 16.97 8.60 -0.27
N PRO A 93 17.43 9.85 -0.17
CA PRO A 93 18.23 10.49 -1.22
C PRO A 93 19.53 9.73 -1.49
N ALA A 94 20.04 9.87 -2.71
CA ALA A 94 21.34 9.35 -3.09
C ALA A 94 22.43 9.91 -2.20
N ASP A 95 23.38 9.06 -1.82
CA ASP A 95 24.51 9.39 -0.96
C ASP A 95 25.69 8.52 -1.38
N ALA A 96 26.90 9.08 -1.34
CA ALA A 96 28.15 8.37 -1.71
C ALA A 96 28.42 7.13 -0.83
N GLY A 97 27.80 7.05 0.35
CA GLY A 97 27.91 5.91 1.26
C GLY A 97 26.88 4.81 1.02
N LYS A 98 25.98 4.95 0.02
CA LYS A 98 24.97 3.97 -0.30
C LYS A 98 25.23 3.32 -1.65
N VAL A 99 25.10 2.01 -1.73
CA VAL A 99 25.12 1.28 -3.00
C VAL A 99 23.76 1.37 -3.66
N GLU A 100 23.77 1.59 -4.98
CA GLU A 100 22.59 1.63 -5.83
C GLU A 100 22.72 0.61 -6.95
N ARG A 101 21.63 -0.02 -7.31
CA ARG A 101 21.56 -0.93 -8.46
C ARG A 101 20.22 -0.85 -9.15
N GLU A 102 20.27 -0.81 -10.48
CA GLU A 102 19.06 -0.90 -11.31
C GLU A 102 18.72 -2.36 -11.61
N PHE A 103 17.44 -2.71 -11.37
CA PHE A 103 16.86 -3.99 -11.76
C PHE A 103 15.57 -3.73 -12.53
N HIS A 104 15.47 -4.25 -13.74
CA HIS A 104 14.27 -4.13 -14.60
C HIS A 104 13.76 -2.68 -14.77
N GLY A 105 14.66 -1.71 -14.87
CA GLY A 105 14.33 -0.30 -15.03
C GLY A 105 13.93 0.43 -13.73
N VAL A 106 14.06 -0.23 -12.59
CA VAL A 106 13.83 0.37 -11.25
C VAL A 106 15.16 0.48 -10.53
N LEU A 107 15.49 1.67 -10.05
CA LEU A 107 16.67 1.92 -9.23
C LEU A 107 16.36 1.59 -7.78
N PHE A 108 17.06 0.60 -7.23
CA PHE A 108 17.04 0.26 -5.81
C PHE A 108 18.31 0.79 -5.14
N ARG A 109 18.15 1.21 -3.90
CA ARG A 109 19.18 1.81 -3.07
C ARG A 109 19.14 1.20 -1.67
N GLU A 110 20.28 1.06 -1.04
CA GLU A 110 20.35 0.74 0.39
C GLU A 110 19.47 1.69 1.20
N LYS A 111 18.74 1.15 2.17
CA LYS A 111 17.68 1.78 2.99
C LYS A 111 16.36 2.05 2.28
N ASP A 112 16.17 1.57 1.05
CA ASP A 112 14.86 1.65 0.41
C ASP A 112 13.83 0.79 1.13
N LYS A 113 12.62 1.32 1.22
CA LYS A 113 11.42 0.55 1.60
C LYS A 113 10.94 -0.26 0.40
N VAL A 114 10.83 -1.55 0.59
CA VAL A 114 10.47 -2.50 -0.45
C VAL A 114 9.35 -3.43 -0.02
N MET A 115 8.73 -4.11 -0.98
CA MET A 115 7.68 -5.10 -0.77
C MET A 115 7.94 -6.31 -1.66
N GLN A 116 7.82 -7.49 -1.09
CA GLN A 116 7.74 -8.76 -1.83
C GLN A 116 6.43 -8.79 -2.63
N ILE A 117 6.50 -9.12 -3.93
CA ILE A 117 5.34 -9.11 -4.82
C ILE A 117 4.90 -10.48 -5.32
N LYS A 118 5.63 -11.52 -4.94
CA LYS A 118 5.33 -12.93 -5.20
C LYS A 118 5.45 -13.73 -3.90
N ASN A 119 4.76 -14.86 -3.82
CA ASN A 119 5.00 -15.79 -2.72
C ASN A 119 6.23 -16.65 -3.05
N ASP A 120 7.26 -16.58 -2.23
CA ASP A 120 8.39 -17.52 -2.26
C ASP A 120 8.41 -18.34 -0.97
N TYR A 121 7.98 -19.59 -1.04
CA TYR A 121 7.90 -20.50 0.10
C TYR A 121 9.26 -21.10 0.46
N GLN A 122 10.26 -21.00 -0.40
CA GLN A 122 11.53 -21.68 -0.26
C GLN A 122 12.68 -20.76 0.14
N ILE A 123 12.52 -19.44 -0.08
CA ILE A 123 13.54 -18.47 0.29
C ILE A 123 13.79 -18.52 1.80
N ARG A 124 15.05 -18.57 2.16
CA ARG A 124 15.45 -18.66 3.58
C ARG A 124 15.54 -17.28 4.20
N TRP A 125 15.13 -17.19 5.44
CA TRP A 125 15.38 -16.04 6.28
C TRP A 125 16.07 -16.45 7.58
N THR A 126 16.85 -15.51 8.13
CA THR A 126 17.52 -15.66 9.41
C THR A 126 17.24 -14.46 10.29
N LYS A 127 17.18 -14.70 11.60
CA LYS A 127 17.24 -13.61 12.59
C LYS A 127 18.58 -13.68 13.29
N LYS A 128 19.25 -12.52 13.38
CA LYS A 128 20.62 -12.42 13.92
C LYS A 128 20.62 -11.56 15.18
N THR A 129 21.46 -11.92 16.13
CA THR A 129 21.77 -11.08 17.29
C THR A 129 22.58 -9.84 16.86
N SER A 130 22.75 -8.88 17.76
CA SER A 130 23.62 -7.71 17.51
C SER A 130 25.10 -8.08 17.26
N LEU A 131 25.51 -9.29 17.63
CA LEU A 131 26.85 -9.83 17.38
C LEU A 131 26.94 -10.60 16.07
N GLY A 132 25.81 -10.79 15.36
CA GLY A 132 25.73 -11.47 14.07
C GLY A 132 25.42 -12.99 14.16
N ASP A 133 25.28 -13.54 15.35
CA ASP A 133 24.93 -14.94 15.55
C ASP A 133 23.48 -15.19 15.16
N VAL A 134 23.21 -16.22 14.35
CA VAL A 134 21.86 -16.65 13.99
C VAL A 134 21.22 -17.36 15.17
N TYR A 135 20.06 -16.88 15.61
CA TYR A 135 19.30 -17.50 16.70
C TYR A 135 17.97 -18.09 16.26
N GLU A 136 17.48 -17.72 15.09
CA GLU A 136 16.26 -18.23 14.49
C GLU A 136 16.41 -18.26 12.97
N GLU A 137 15.90 -19.29 12.32
CA GLU A 137 15.85 -19.40 10.87
C GLU A 137 14.54 -20.04 10.40
N GLY A 138 14.19 -19.82 9.17
CA GLY A 138 13.00 -20.40 8.57
C GLY A 138 12.96 -20.16 7.05
N THR A 139 11.82 -20.44 6.47
CA THR A 139 11.58 -20.24 5.04
C THR A 139 10.26 -19.52 4.80
N GLY A 140 10.17 -18.86 3.64
CA GLY A 140 8.98 -18.20 3.13
C GLY A 140 8.95 -16.69 3.38
N VAL A 141 8.78 -15.97 2.28
CA VAL A 141 8.40 -14.55 2.24
C VAL A 141 7.22 -14.42 1.28
N PHE A 142 6.24 -13.63 1.65
CA PHE A 142 4.96 -13.64 0.97
C PHE A 142 4.64 -12.32 0.29
N ASN A 143 3.79 -12.39 -0.72
CA ASN A 143 3.28 -11.21 -1.41
C ASN A 143 2.60 -10.25 -0.42
N GLY A 144 3.13 -9.04 -0.34
CA GLY A 144 2.68 -8.00 0.60
C GLY A 144 3.62 -7.79 1.79
N ASP A 145 4.56 -8.71 2.05
CA ASP A 145 5.57 -8.51 3.09
C ASP A 145 6.45 -7.32 2.75
N THR A 146 6.60 -6.39 3.70
CA THR A 146 7.39 -5.16 3.53
C THR A 146 8.69 -5.24 4.31
N GLY A 147 9.74 -4.67 3.73
CA GLY A 147 11.07 -4.67 4.33
C GLY A 147 11.89 -3.44 3.94
N ILE A 148 13.11 -3.41 4.46
CA ILE A 148 14.11 -2.37 4.17
C ILE A 148 15.35 -3.04 3.59
N ILE A 149 15.84 -2.54 2.46
CA ILE A 149 17.14 -2.98 1.93
C ILE A 149 18.24 -2.55 2.91
N ARG A 150 18.93 -3.53 3.47
CA ARG A 150 20.03 -3.28 4.39
C ARG A 150 21.35 -3.14 3.66
N GLU A 151 21.58 -3.96 2.66
CA GLU A 151 22.83 -4.00 1.94
C GLU A 151 22.60 -4.45 0.49
N ILE A 152 23.36 -3.88 -0.43
CA ILE A 152 23.50 -4.36 -1.81
C ILE A 152 24.96 -4.75 -1.98
N ILE A 153 25.23 -6.03 -2.27
CA ILE A 153 26.57 -6.62 -2.34
C ILE A 153 26.93 -6.95 -3.80
N PRO A 154 27.56 -6.01 -4.55
CA PRO A 154 27.80 -6.22 -5.97
C PRO A 154 28.69 -7.41 -6.28
N VAL A 155 29.67 -7.72 -5.42
CA VAL A 155 30.62 -8.82 -5.62
C VAL A 155 29.94 -10.19 -5.50
N ALA A 156 28.94 -10.30 -4.61
CA ALA A 156 28.18 -11.50 -4.41
C ALA A 156 26.91 -11.56 -5.28
N GLU A 157 26.60 -10.47 -6.00
CA GLU A 157 25.34 -10.29 -6.73
C GLU A 157 24.10 -10.53 -5.86
N GLN A 158 24.13 -9.96 -4.62
CA GLN A 158 23.07 -10.16 -3.64
C GLN A 158 22.52 -8.83 -3.12
N VAL A 159 21.24 -8.89 -2.68
CA VAL A 159 20.55 -7.81 -1.96
C VAL A 159 20.03 -8.40 -0.65
N VAL A 160 20.38 -7.76 0.46
CA VAL A 160 19.92 -8.17 1.80
C VAL A 160 18.76 -7.28 2.21
N VAL A 161 17.63 -7.89 2.51
CA VAL A 161 16.40 -7.20 2.94
C VAL A 161 16.03 -7.65 4.34
N GLU A 162 15.76 -6.68 5.21
CA GLU A 162 15.20 -6.93 6.54
C GLU A 162 13.68 -6.71 6.49
N PHE A 163 12.93 -7.77 6.73
CA PHE A 163 11.48 -7.76 6.89
C PHE A 163 11.06 -7.58 8.35
N GLU A 164 9.77 -7.56 8.59
CA GLU A 164 9.21 -7.46 9.95
C GLU A 164 9.81 -8.52 10.89
N GLU A 165 9.84 -8.19 12.17
CA GLU A 165 10.42 -9.01 13.23
C GLU A 165 11.93 -9.31 13.06
N GLY A 166 12.65 -8.52 12.23
CA GLY A 166 14.09 -8.67 12.02
C GLY A 166 14.49 -9.88 11.16
N LYS A 167 13.59 -10.37 10.31
CA LYS A 167 13.89 -11.45 9.36
C LYS A 167 14.79 -10.91 8.24
N MET A 168 16.04 -11.40 8.19
CA MET A 168 17.00 -11.04 7.14
C MET A 168 16.91 -12.06 6.00
N VAL A 169 16.74 -11.57 4.80
CA VAL A 169 16.65 -12.39 3.57
C VAL A 169 17.72 -11.92 2.59
N GLU A 170 18.44 -12.87 2.02
CA GLU A 170 19.44 -12.65 0.98
C GLU A 170 18.83 -13.02 -0.38
N TYR A 171 18.60 -12.04 -1.24
CA TYR A 171 18.11 -12.22 -2.61
C TYR A 171 19.29 -12.22 -3.57
N GLU A 172 19.30 -13.16 -4.49
CA GLU A 172 20.15 -13.04 -5.68
C GLU A 172 19.60 -11.94 -6.61
N TYR A 173 20.46 -11.35 -7.42
CA TYR A 173 20.03 -10.33 -8.39
C TYR A 173 18.95 -10.84 -9.37
N SER A 174 18.97 -12.14 -9.70
CA SER A 174 17.97 -12.81 -10.51
C SER A 174 16.57 -12.83 -9.88
N GLN A 175 16.47 -12.73 -8.55
CA GLN A 175 15.22 -12.76 -7.78
C GLN A 175 14.63 -11.36 -7.56
N MET A 176 15.31 -10.30 -8.00
CA MET A 176 14.83 -8.93 -7.80
C MET A 176 13.58 -8.57 -8.61
N ASP A 177 13.11 -9.42 -9.49
CA ASP A 177 11.79 -9.33 -10.14
C ASP A 177 10.63 -9.64 -9.18
N GLU A 178 10.93 -10.16 -7.98
CA GLU A 178 9.97 -10.39 -6.90
C GLU A 178 9.81 -9.19 -5.95
N MET A 179 10.55 -8.10 -6.18
CA MET A 179 10.63 -6.96 -5.29
C MET A 179 10.17 -5.68 -5.99
N GLU A 180 9.44 -4.83 -5.27
CA GLU A 180 9.09 -3.48 -5.71
C GLU A 180 9.40 -2.45 -4.60
N LEU A 181 9.67 -1.20 -4.99
CA LEU A 181 9.68 -0.09 -4.04
C LEU A 181 8.29 0.06 -3.40
N ALA A 182 8.25 0.36 -2.11
CA ALA A 182 7.01 0.36 -1.33
C ALA A 182 6.73 1.65 -0.54
N TYR A 183 7.29 2.77 -0.93
CA TYR A 183 6.91 4.08 -0.39
C TYR A 183 5.46 4.40 -0.72
N ALA A 184 5.03 4.08 -1.94
CA ALA A 184 3.65 4.06 -2.40
C ALA A 184 3.29 2.66 -2.90
N ILE A 185 2.09 2.19 -2.58
CA ILE A 185 1.55 0.91 -3.05
C ILE A 185 0.13 1.10 -3.56
N THR A 186 -0.38 0.13 -4.34
CA THR A 186 -1.80 0.14 -4.69
C THR A 186 -2.65 -0.18 -3.47
N ILE A 187 -3.87 0.37 -3.42
CA ILE A 187 -4.83 0.08 -2.35
C ILE A 187 -5.10 -1.43 -2.25
N HIS A 188 -5.12 -2.15 -3.38
CA HIS A 188 -5.30 -3.61 -3.38
C HIS A 188 -4.17 -4.35 -2.64
N LYS A 189 -2.93 -3.90 -2.79
CA LYS A 189 -1.78 -4.49 -2.10
C LYS A 189 -1.73 -4.19 -0.61
N SER A 190 -2.49 -3.20 -0.14
CA SER A 190 -2.59 -2.89 1.29
C SER A 190 -3.58 -3.76 2.05
N GLN A 191 -4.32 -4.63 1.36
CA GLN A 191 -5.27 -5.54 2.00
C GLN A 191 -4.57 -6.47 2.98
N GLY A 192 -5.10 -6.56 4.19
CA GLY A 192 -4.50 -7.33 5.28
C GLY A 192 -3.49 -6.58 6.14
N SER A 193 -2.93 -5.46 5.64
CA SER A 193 -2.00 -4.63 6.40
C SER A 193 -2.70 -3.45 7.06
N GLU A 194 -2.09 -2.91 8.11
CA GLU A 194 -2.55 -1.70 8.80
C GLU A 194 -1.36 -0.77 9.05
N TYR A 195 -1.62 0.54 8.99
CA TYR A 195 -0.58 1.57 9.11
C TYR A 195 -0.98 2.62 10.15
N PRO A 196 -0.02 3.22 10.86
CA PRO A 196 -0.30 4.35 11.76
C PRO A 196 -1.05 5.48 11.06
N ALA A 197 -0.62 5.84 9.86
CA ALA A 197 -1.32 6.79 9.00
C ALA A 197 -1.25 6.37 7.53
N ILE A 198 -2.27 6.74 6.77
CA ILE A 198 -2.29 6.64 5.31
C ILE A 198 -2.43 8.01 4.66
N VAL A 199 -1.81 8.14 3.49
CA VAL A 199 -2.01 9.27 2.59
C VAL A 199 -2.59 8.75 1.28
N LEU A 200 -3.75 9.30 0.88
CA LEU A 200 -4.48 8.89 -0.32
C LEU A 200 -4.52 10.04 -1.33
N PRO A 201 -3.59 10.11 -2.29
CA PRO A 201 -3.62 11.08 -3.38
C PRO A 201 -4.67 10.68 -4.43
N VAL A 202 -5.65 11.55 -4.72
CA VAL A 202 -6.71 11.28 -5.70
C VAL A 202 -7.13 12.57 -6.43
N LEU A 203 -6.84 12.66 -7.72
CA LEU A 203 -7.33 13.74 -8.58
C LEU A 203 -8.32 13.28 -9.64
N GLY A 204 -8.28 12.02 -10.01
CA GLY A 204 -9.09 11.42 -11.04
C GLY A 204 -8.48 10.10 -11.52
N GLY A 205 -9.06 9.55 -12.57
CA GLY A 205 -8.59 8.30 -13.16
C GLY A 205 -9.74 7.48 -13.77
N PRO A 206 -9.45 6.28 -14.25
CA PRO A 206 -10.47 5.39 -14.79
C PRO A 206 -11.56 5.09 -13.75
N LYS A 207 -12.83 5.29 -14.12
CA LYS A 207 -13.96 5.05 -13.20
C LYS A 207 -13.97 3.66 -12.58
N MET A 208 -13.45 2.65 -13.29
CA MET A 208 -13.33 1.28 -12.79
C MET A 208 -12.42 1.15 -11.57
N LEU A 209 -11.43 2.05 -11.44
CA LEU A 209 -10.46 2.07 -10.33
C LEU A 209 -10.84 3.06 -9.22
N LEU A 210 -11.93 3.82 -9.39
CA LEU A 210 -12.40 4.82 -8.45
C LEU A 210 -13.75 4.40 -7.86
N GLY A 211 -13.80 3.21 -7.28
CA GLY A 211 -15.00 2.64 -6.69
C GLY A 211 -15.07 2.80 -5.17
N ARG A 212 -16.30 2.71 -4.63
CA ARG A 212 -16.60 2.74 -3.20
C ARG A 212 -15.77 1.76 -2.39
N ASN A 213 -15.70 0.51 -2.83
CA ASN A 213 -14.98 -0.56 -2.14
C ASN A 213 -13.49 -0.25 -2.02
N LEU A 214 -12.91 0.43 -3.02
CA LEU A 214 -11.50 0.81 -2.99
C LEU A 214 -11.26 1.91 -1.96
N LEU A 215 -12.11 2.95 -1.93
CA LEU A 215 -12.02 4.01 -0.92
C LEU A 215 -12.21 3.45 0.50
N TYR A 216 -13.21 2.59 0.70
CA TYR A 216 -13.44 1.89 1.97
C TYR A 216 -12.20 1.11 2.41
N THR A 217 -11.63 0.31 1.49
CA THR A 217 -10.40 -0.45 1.78
C THR A 217 -9.27 0.47 2.21
N ALA A 218 -9.03 1.58 1.50
CA ALA A 218 -7.97 2.51 1.84
C ALA A 218 -8.16 3.11 3.24
N VAL A 219 -9.36 3.65 3.51
CA VAL A 219 -9.68 4.29 4.81
C VAL A 219 -9.50 3.33 5.98
N THR A 220 -9.92 2.07 5.81
CA THR A 220 -9.81 1.05 6.87
C THR A 220 -8.40 0.53 7.12
N ARG A 221 -7.39 0.97 6.35
CA ARG A 221 -5.98 0.61 6.59
C ARG A 221 -5.32 1.49 7.65
N ALA A 222 -5.90 2.63 7.99
CA ALA A 222 -5.31 3.56 8.94
C ALA A 222 -5.74 3.26 10.38
N LYS A 223 -4.77 3.27 11.30
CA LYS A 223 -5.00 3.13 12.74
C LYS A 223 -5.29 4.47 13.43
N LYS A 224 -4.56 5.53 13.06
CA LYS A 224 -4.57 6.82 13.77
C LYS A 224 -4.97 8.00 12.87
N CYS A 225 -4.61 7.98 11.58
CA CYS A 225 -4.89 9.13 10.71
C CYS A 225 -5.06 8.71 9.24
N VAL A 226 -6.09 9.26 8.61
CA VAL A 226 -6.31 9.25 7.16
C VAL A 226 -6.15 10.67 6.63
N THR A 227 -5.32 10.86 5.63
CA THR A 227 -5.24 12.12 4.90
C THR A 227 -5.47 11.89 3.41
N THR A 228 -6.55 12.43 2.90
CA THR A 228 -6.84 12.45 1.46
C THR A 228 -6.31 13.75 0.85
N VAL A 229 -5.65 13.67 -0.31
CA VAL A 229 -5.06 14.84 -1.00
C VAL A 229 -5.53 14.86 -2.45
N GLY A 230 -6.16 15.92 -2.88
CA GLY A 230 -6.62 16.08 -4.26
C GLY A 230 -8.04 16.61 -4.36
N SER A 231 -8.90 15.96 -5.14
CA SER A 231 -10.24 16.46 -5.43
C SER A 231 -11.32 15.87 -4.52
N SER A 232 -11.95 16.71 -3.72
CA SER A 232 -13.12 16.35 -2.90
C SER A 232 -14.26 15.78 -3.77
N ARG A 233 -14.47 16.37 -4.96
CA ARG A 233 -15.47 15.88 -5.92
C ARG A 233 -15.21 14.44 -6.35
N VAL A 234 -13.94 14.08 -6.58
CA VAL A 234 -13.58 12.71 -6.97
C VAL A 234 -13.80 11.74 -5.81
N ILE A 235 -13.43 12.13 -4.59
CA ILE A 235 -13.64 11.31 -3.39
C ILE A 235 -15.12 11.04 -3.15
N GLN A 236 -15.98 12.08 -3.22
CA GLN A 236 -17.44 11.89 -3.10
C GLN A 236 -17.98 11.05 -4.26
N GLY A 237 -17.45 11.25 -5.49
CA GLY A 237 -17.79 10.42 -6.64
C GLY A 237 -17.44 8.93 -6.46
N MET A 238 -16.35 8.61 -5.78
CA MET A 238 -16.01 7.22 -5.45
C MET A 238 -17.05 6.57 -4.54
N ILE A 239 -17.63 7.30 -3.60
CA ILE A 239 -18.65 6.80 -2.67
C ILE A 239 -19.90 6.36 -3.44
N HIS A 240 -20.28 7.11 -4.46
CA HIS A 240 -21.45 6.79 -5.29
C HIS A 240 -21.16 5.78 -6.39
N ASN A 241 -19.88 5.49 -6.65
CA ASN A 241 -19.47 4.56 -7.70
C ASN A 241 -19.45 3.12 -7.17
N VAL A 242 -20.58 2.44 -7.30
CA VAL A 242 -20.76 1.01 -6.99
C VAL A 242 -20.43 0.21 -8.25
N ASN A 243 -19.18 0.18 -8.64
CA ASN A 243 -18.72 -0.82 -9.61
C ASN A 243 -18.56 -2.14 -8.87
N GLU A 244 -19.66 -2.86 -8.70
CA GLU A 244 -19.57 -4.31 -8.57
C GLU A 244 -18.94 -4.81 -9.89
N GLN A 245 -17.66 -5.15 -9.87
CA GLN A 245 -17.21 -6.19 -10.76
C GLN A 245 -18.08 -7.40 -10.40
N LYS A 246 -19.13 -7.62 -11.19
CA LYS A 246 -19.79 -8.92 -11.24
C LYS A 246 -18.64 -9.89 -11.53
N ARG A 247 -18.10 -10.49 -10.48
CA ARG A 247 -17.36 -11.73 -10.64
C ARG A 247 -18.40 -12.64 -11.27
N PHE A 248 -18.35 -12.75 -12.58
CA PHE A 248 -18.92 -13.90 -13.27
C PHE A 248 -18.10 -15.07 -12.73
N SER A 249 -18.54 -15.59 -11.59
CA SER A 249 -18.05 -16.87 -11.16
C SER A 249 -18.59 -17.81 -12.22
N SER A 250 -17.69 -18.35 -13.05
CA SER A 250 -18.00 -19.43 -13.99
C SER A 250 -18.68 -20.61 -13.29
N LEU A 251 -18.64 -20.64 -11.97
CA LEU A 251 -19.33 -21.57 -11.12
C LEU A 251 -20.86 -21.44 -11.20
N CYS A 252 -21.45 -20.24 -11.12
CA CYS A 252 -22.90 -20.06 -11.25
C CYS A 252 -23.39 -20.41 -12.66
N GLN A 253 -22.58 -20.16 -13.67
CA GLN A 253 -22.91 -20.50 -15.04
C GLN A 253 -22.81 -22.01 -15.26
N ARG A 254 -21.78 -22.68 -14.75
CA ARG A 254 -21.62 -24.13 -14.77
C ARG A 254 -22.71 -24.88 -13.97
N ILE A 255 -23.12 -24.33 -12.82
CA ILE A 255 -24.22 -24.94 -12.05
C ILE A 255 -25.51 -24.89 -12.85
N LYS A 256 -25.83 -23.78 -13.51
CA LYS A 256 -27.02 -23.69 -14.38
C LYS A 256 -26.95 -24.62 -15.58
N GLU A 257 -25.79 -24.70 -16.23
CA GLU A 257 -25.58 -25.64 -17.35
C GLU A 257 -25.72 -27.09 -16.91
N MET A 258 -25.24 -27.46 -15.71
CA MET A 258 -25.45 -28.81 -15.14
C MET A 258 -26.89 -29.08 -14.75
N GLU A 259 -27.62 -28.10 -14.21
CA GLU A 259 -29.07 -28.25 -13.89
C GLU A 259 -29.91 -28.38 -15.17
N GLU A 260 -29.56 -27.72 -16.27
CA GLU A 260 -30.21 -27.85 -17.58
C GLU A 260 -29.91 -29.21 -18.23
N GLU A 261 -28.67 -29.69 -18.17
CA GLU A 261 -28.29 -31.02 -18.66
C GLU A 261 -28.99 -32.17 -17.88
N ASP A 262 -29.11 -32.06 -16.55
CA ASP A 262 -29.81 -33.02 -15.70
C ASP A 262 -31.34 -33.02 -15.97
N ALA A 263 -31.90 -31.88 -16.32
CA ALA A 263 -33.31 -31.76 -16.67
C ALA A 263 -33.62 -32.39 -18.05
N GLU A 264 -32.69 -32.31 -19.01
CA GLU A 264 -32.82 -32.94 -20.33
C GLU A 264 -32.65 -34.47 -20.30
N LEU A 265 -31.85 -35.00 -19.34
CA LEU A 265 -31.64 -36.45 -19.18
C LEU A 265 -32.80 -37.17 -18.47
N ASN A 266 -33.70 -36.44 -17.84
CA ASN A 266 -34.85 -36.98 -17.11
C ASN A 266 -36.21 -36.86 -17.88
N HIS A 267 -36.13 -36.51 -19.17
CA HIS A 267 -37.27 -36.54 -20.12
C HIS A 267 -37.01 -37.52 -21.25
#